data_e71b504127b7addc3086b0906b60aa88
#
_entry.id   e71b504127b7addc3086b0906b60aa88
#
_cell.length_a   1.000
_cell.length_b   1.000
_cell.length_c   1.000
_cell.angle_alpha   90.00
_cell.angle_beta   90.00
_cell.angle_gamma   90.00
#
_symmetry.space_group_name_H-M   'P 1'
#
loop_
_entity.id
_entity.type
_entity.pdbx_description
1 polymer ?
#
loop_
_entity_poly.entity_id
_entity_poly.type
_entity_poly.pdbx_seq_one_letter_code
_entity_poly.pdbx_strand_id
1 'polypeptide(L)'
;RLKYNDHGPVHAKISAGSALEIFSLLIHEVTPTTVQNNVCSFDDAKIVVLCGSYLHDLGNSIHRVDHPYHSCILANPILDRLLRKVYPDDQALAVRLKSEILHSIFAHEDNIECLSIEAGAAKVADGTDMARGRTRIPYRTGKVDIHSLSALSITNVEIEKGKRKPVQLLVSMDNPAGVFQIEEVLEKKIKTSGIEHLVEIIALENGVQIRRNKVA
;
A
#
# COMPACT_ATOMS: atom_id res chain seq x y z
N ARG A 1 13.21 15.05 -16.50
CA ARG A 1 13.27 14.42 -15.17
C ARG A 1 11.95 14.66 -14.47
N LEU A 2 11.33 13.58 -13.98
CA LEU A 2 10.00 13.59 -13.41
C LEU A 2 10.02 14.32 -12.05
N LYS A 3 9.13 15.30 -11.87
CA LYS A 3 8.92 16.03 -10.61
C LYS A 3 7.86 15.33 -9.75
N TYR A 4 8.00 13.99 -9.60
CA TYR A 4 7.09 13.17 -8.79
C TYR A 4 7.78 12.75 -7.49
N ASN A 5 6.98 12.33 -6.51
CA ASN A 5 7.45 11.69 -5.29
C ASN A 5 8.33 10.47 -5.61
N ASP A 6 9.12 10.03 -4.63
CA ASP A 6 9.94 8.83 -4.83
C ASP A 6 9.06 7.59 -5.00
N HIS A 7 9.26 6.87 -6.09
CA HIS A 7 8.64 5.59 -6.45
C HIS A 7 9.73 4.53 -6.69
N GLY A 8 10.90 4.74 -6.11
CA GLY A 8 12.06 3.88 -6.25
C GLY A 8 12.13 2.76 -5.20
N PRO A 9 13.30 2.08 -5.10
CA PRO A 9 13.47 0.92 -4.22
C PRO A 9 13.25 1.21 -2.73
N VAL A 10 13.41 2.46 -2.27
CA VAL A 10 13.17 2.83 -0.87
C VAL A 10 11.68 2.80 -0.58
N HIS A 11 10.87 3.44 -1.42
CA HIS A 11 9.42 3.39 -1.34
C HIS A 11 8.90 1.95 -1.40
N ALA A 12 9.38 1.15 -2.35
CA ALA A 12 8.98 -0.25 -2.48
C ALA A 12 9.24 -1.07 -1.20
N LYS A 13 10.38 -0.83 -0.52
CA LYS A 13 10.71 -1.50 0.76
C LYS A 13 9.82 -1.04 1.90
N ILE A 14 9.56 0.26 2.01
CA ILE A 14 8.68 0.84 3.04
C ILE A 14 7.28 0.28 2.85
N SER A 15 6.71 0.38 1.64
CA SER A 15 5.38 -0.13 1.33
C SER A 15 5.25 -1.62 1.60
N ALA A 16 6.26 -2.42 1.24
CA ALA A 16 6.24 -3.87 1.49
C ALA A 16 6.30 -4.21 2.99
N GLY A 17 7.10 -3.48 3.78
CA GLY A 17 7.15 -3.62 5.24
C GLY A 17 5.80 -3.27 5.88
N SER A 18 5.26 -2.11 5.54
CA SER A 18 3.94 -1.64 6.01
C SER A 18 2.82 -2.61 5.61
N ALA A 19 2.87 -3.18 4.40
CA ALA A 19 1.86 -4.13 3.93
C ALA A 19 1.86 -5.42 4.75
N LEU A 20 3.03 -5.96 5.07
CA LEU A 20 3.15 -7.14 5.95
C LEU A 20 2.70 -6.83 7.37
N GLU A 21 2.96 -5.64 7.90
CA GLU A 21 2.51 -5.20 9.21
C GLU A 21 0.97 -5.10 9.26
N ILE A 22 0.35 -4.38 8.30
CA ILE A 22 -1.10 -4.32 8.15
C ILE A 22 -1.68 -5.73 8.04
N PHE A 23 -1.14 -6.55 7.16
CA PHE A 23 -1.62 -7.91 6.95
C PHE A 23 -1.52 -8.77 8.22
N SER A 24 -0.43 -8.64 8.99
CA SER A 24 -0.26 -9.37 10.25
C SER A 24 -1.31 -9.01 11.29
N LEU A 25 -1.76 -7.75 11.34
CA LEU A 25 -2.85 -7.32 12.21
C LEU A 25 -4.21 -7.86 11.73
N LEU A 26 -4.43 -7.88 10.41
CA LEU A 26 -5.69 -8.34 9.83
C LEU A 26 -5.94 -9.82 10.05
N ILE A 27 -4.93 -10.68 9.90
CA ILE A 27 -5.09 -12.15 9.99
C ILE A 27 -5.47 -12.66 11.38
N HIS A 28 -5.41 -11.82 12.42
CA HIS A 28 -5.94 -12.15 13.74
C HIS A 28 -7.46 -12.05 13.84
N GLU A 29 -8.08 -11.29 12.92
CA GLU A 29 -9.53 -11.00 12.94
C GLU A 29 -10.26 -11.56 11.71
N VAL A 30 -9.55 -11.71 10.58
CA VAL A 30 -10.14 -12.17 9.32
C VAL A 30 -9.25 -13.20 8.62
N THR A 31 -9.87 -14.13 7.92
CA THR A 31 -9.13 -15.10 7.09
C THR A 31 -8.76 -14.43 5.76
N PRO A 32 -7.50 -14.51 5.32
CA PRO A 32 -7.07 -14.01 4.01
C PRO A 32 -7.93 -14.58 2.87
N THR A 33 -8.22 -13.76 1.88
CA THR A 33 -9.12 -14.15 0.76
C THR A 33 -8.58 -15.35 -0.01
N THR A 34 -7.28 -15.41 -0.25
CA THR A 34 -6.65 -16.53 -0.95
C THR A 34 -6.71 -17.84 -0.15
N VAL A 35 -6.64 -17.74 1.18
CA VAL A 35 -6.79 -18.91 2.08
C VAL A 35 -8.25 -19.36 2.14
N GLN A 36 -9.18 -18.42 2.30
CA GLN A 36 -10.62 -18.71 2.32
C GLN A 36 -11.08 -19.42 1.04
N ASN A 37 -10.52 -19.02 -0.10
CA ASN A 37 -10.84 -19.59 -1.41
C ASN A 37 -10.01 -20.88 -1.73
N ASN A 38 -9.26 -21.41 -0.78
CA ASN A 38 -8.40 -22.59 -0.96
C ASN A 38 -7.36 -22.42 -2.09
N VAL A 39 -6.90 -21.20 -2.34
CA VAL A 39 -5.87 -20.92 -3.33
C VAL A 39 -4.49 -21.30 -2.79
N CYS A 40 -4.21 -20.96 -1.51
CA CYS A 40 -2.90 -21.13 -0.91
C CYS A 40 -2.97 -21.19 0.64
N SER A 41 -1.83 -21.40 1.29
CA SER A 41 -1.69 -21.33 2.75
C SER A 41 -1.58 -19.89 3.27
N PHE A 42 -1.63 -19.71 4.60
CA PHE A 42 -1.38 -18.40 5.24
C PHE A 42 0.01 -17.83 4.95
N ASP A 43 1.02 -18.69 4.86
CA ASP A 43 2.38 -18.22 4.56
C ASP A 43 2.53 -17.81 3.10
N ASP A 44 1.85 -18.51 2.19
CA ASP A 44 1.81 -18.13 0.78
C ASP A 44 1.06 -16.80 0.57
N ALA A 45 0.00 -16.54 1.34
CA ALA A 45 -0.71 -15.26 1.31
C ALA A 45 0.21 -14.08 1.67
N LYS A 46 1.16 -14.25 2.59
CA LYS A 46 2.20 -13.24 2.87
C LYS A 46 3.09 -12.98 1.65
N ILE A 47 3.36 -13.99 0.83
CA ILE A 47 4.13 -13.82 -0.42
C ILE A 47 3.34 -12.95 -1.41
N VAL A 48 2.01 -13.14 -1.49
CA VAL A 48 1.15 -12.27 -2.31
C VAL A 48 1.26 -10.82 -1.86
N VAL A 49 1.10 -10.55 -0.56
CA VAL A 49 1.20 -9.20 0.02
C VAL A 49 2.58 -8.60 -0.23
N LEU A 50 3.64 -9.35 0.09
CA LEU A 50 5.02 -8.89 -0.07
C LEU A 50 5.35 -8.55 -1.52
N CYS A 51 5.11 -9.48 -2.45
CA CYS A 51 5.46 -9.29 -3.85
C CYS A 51 4.56 -8.24 -4.52
N GLY A 52 3.26 -8.23 -4.22
CA GLY A 52 2.32 -7.24 -4.72
C GLY A 52 2.76 -5.83 -4.35
N SER A 53 3.02 -5.61 -3.06
CA SER A 53 3.45 -4.31 -2.56
C SER A 53 4.87 -3.92 -3.01
N TYR A 54 5.81 -4.86 -3.12
CA TYR A 54 7.19 -4.55 -3.54
C TYR A 54 7.29 -4.20 -5.03
N LEU A 55 6.43 -4.77 -5.88
CA LEU A 55 6.53 -4.66 -7.34
C LEU A 55 5.50 -3.69 -7.93
N HIS A 56 4.60 -3.09 -7.13
CA HIS A 56 3.47 -2.31 -7.61
C HIS A 56 3.87 -1.15 -8.53
N ASP A 57 4.99 -0.52 -8.26
CA ASP A 57 5.46 0.71 -8.91
C ASP A 57 6.52 0.53 -10.01
N LEU A 58 6.86 -0.72 -10.39
CA LEU A 58 7.85 -1.01 -11.43
C LEU A 58 7.56 -0.29 -12.75
N GLY A 59 6.30 -0.13 -13.10
CA GLY A 59 5.84 0.48 -14.33
C GLY A 59 6.16 1.96 -14.46
N ASN A 60 6.44 2.65 -13.33
CA ASN A 60 6.94 4.03 -13.36
C ASN A 60 8.27 4.18 -14.11
N SER A 61 9.01 3.08 -14.30
CA SER A 61 10.21 3.05 -15.14
C SER A 61 9.89 3.21 -16.63
N ILE A 62 8.67 2.91 -17.05
CA ILE A 62 8.18 3.10 -18.42
C ILE A 62 7.46 4.45 -18.51
N HIS A 63 6.36 4.62 -17.76
CA HIS A 63 5.59 5.86 -17.74
C HIS A 63 4.67 5.92 -16.52
N ARG A 64 4.37 7.15 -16.02
CA ARG A 64 3.44 7.33 -14.89
C ARG A 64 1.99 6.99 -15.25
N VAL A 65 1.55 7.37 -16.46
CA VAL A 65 0.22 6.98 -16.94
C VAL A 65 0.22 5.48 -17.17
N ASP A 66 -0.83 4.80 -16.70
CA ASP A 66 -1.00 3.35 -16.78
C ASP A 66 0.13 2.53 -16.13
N HIS A 67 0.88 3.12 -15.17
CA HIS A 67 1.98 2.43 -14.51
C HIS A 67 1.58 1.11 -13.82
N PRO A 68 0.36 0.91 -13.28
CA PRO A 68 -0.03 -0.39 -12.73
C PRO A 68 -0.04 -1.48 -13.80
N TYR A 69 -0.54 -1.14 -14.99
CA TYR A 69 -0.52 -2.06 -16.14
C TYR A 69 0.92 -2.37 -16.58
N HIS A 70 1.75 -1.35 -16.70
CA HIS A 70 3.18 -1.53 -17.00
C HIS A 70 3.89 -2.33 -15.91
N SER A 71 3.54 -2.13 -14.63
CA SER A 71 4.08 -2.93 -13.53
C SER A 71 3.73 -4.40 -13.66
N CYS A 72 2.50 -4.75 -14.03
CA CYS A 72 2.10 -6.12 -14.28
C CYS A 72 2.92 -6.76 -15.42
N ILE A 73 3.13 -6.03 -16.52
CA ILE A 73 3.94 -6.53 -17.65
C ILE A 73 5.37 -6.81 -17.21
N LEU A 74 6.00 -5.89 -16.48
CA LEU A 74 7.38 -6.05 -16.02
C LEU A 74 7.51 -7.10 -14.91
N ALA A 75 6.53 -7.19 -14.01
CA ALA A 75 6.53 -8.16 -12.91
C ALA A 75 6.32 -9.60 -13.40
N ASN A 76 5.54 -9.81 -14.46
CA ASN A 76 5.18 -11.15 -14.93
C ASN A 76 6.38 -12.08 -15.13
N PRO A 77 7.42 -11.76 -15.94
CA PRO A 77 8.60 -12.63 -16.10
C PRO A 77 9.44 -12.73 -14.81
N ILE A 78 9.43 -11.71 -13.96
CA ILE A 78 10.14 -11.75 -12.68
C ILE A 78 9.49 -12.78 -11.77
N LEU A 79 8.17 -12.75 -11.66
CA LEU A 79 7.37 -13.68 -10.86
C LEU A 79 7.47 -15.11 -11.36
N ASP A 80 7.45 -15.34 -12.68
CA ASP A 80 7.66 -16.66 -13.26
C ASP A 80 8.98 -17.28 -12.81
N ARG A 81 10.05 -16.49 -12.83
CA ARG A 81 11.37 -16.94 -12.41
C ARG A 81 11.45 -17.19 -10.90
N LEU A 82 10.85 -16.30 -10.09
CA LEU A 82 10.94 -16.39 -8.63
C LEU A 82 10.05 -17.52 -8.10
N LEU A 83 8.79 -17.57 -8.50
CA LEU A 83 7.83 -18.54 -7.99
C LEU A 83 8.19 -19.99 -8.38
N ARG A 84 8.77 -20.20 -9.58
CA ARG A 84 9.31 -21.52 -9.96
C ARG A 84 10.44 -21.98 -9.04
N LYS A 85 11.22 -21.07 -8.48
CA LYS A 85 12.29 -21.40 -7.53
C LYS A 85 11.75 -21.67 -6.13
N VAL A 86 10.72 -20.95 -5.72
CA VAL A 86 10.09 -21.12 -4.40
C VAL A 86 9.21 -22.35 -4.36
N TYR A 87 8.51 -22.66 -5.47
CA TYR A 87 7.58 -23.78 -5.60
C TYR A 87 7.99 -24.72 -6.75
N PRO A 88 9.16 -25.38 -6.67
CA PRO A 88 9.64 -26.24 -7.75
C PRO A 88 8.72 -27.43 -8.03
N ASP A 89 8.06 -27.95 -6.98
CA ASP A 89 7.24 -29.15 -7.02
C ASP A 89 5.73 -28.86 -7.16
N ASP A 90 5.31 -27.57 -7.06
CA ASP A 90 3.91 -27.14 -7.23
C ASP A 90 3.80 -25.94 -8.17
N GLN A 91 3.93 -26.22 -9.46
CA GLN A 91 3.80 -25.21 -10.51
C GLN A 91 2.36 -24.66 -10.63
N ALA A 92 1.35 -25.43 -10.22
CA ALA A 92 -0.04 -24.97 -10.23
C ALA A 92 -0.26 -23.90 -9.15
N LEU A 93 0.30 -24.08 -7.95
CA LEU A 93 0.30 -23.06 -6.91
C LEU A 93 1.05 -21.81 -7.36
N ALA A 94 2.24 -21.96 -7.96
CA ALA A 94 3.03 -20.86 -8.47
C ALA A 94 2.23 -19.98 -9.46
N VAL A 95 1.46 -20.59 -10.36
CA VAL A 95 0.59 -19.87 -11.31
C VAL A 95 -0.54 -19.13 -10.62
N ARG A 96 -1.20 -19.78 -9.64
CA ARG A 96 -2.27 -19.13 -8.85
C ARG A 96 -1.74 -17.92 -8.07
N LEU A 97 -0.64 -18.10 -7.34
CA LEU A 97 0.00 -17.01 -6.58
C LEU A 97 0.43 -15.84 -7.50
N LYS A 98 0.96 -16.16 -8.69
CA LYS A 98 1.29 -15.12 -9.66
C LYS A 98 0.08 -14.28 -10.04
N SER A 99 -1.08 -14.88 -10.26
CA SER A 99 -2.31 -14.16 -10.60
C SER A 99 -2.75 -13.23 -9.47
N GLU A 100 -2.70 -13.70 -8.21
CA GLU A 100 -3.04 -12.90 -7.04
C GLU A 100 -2.06 -11.74 -6.82
N ILE A 101 -0.76 -11.96 -7.06
CA ILE A 101 0.26 -10.90 -6.99
C ILE A 101 0.03 -9.85 -8.09
N LEU A 102 -0.25 -10.27 -9.32
CA LEU A 102 -0.55 -9.35 -10.42
C LEU A 102 -1.83 -8.56 -10.17
N HIS A 103 -2.87 -9.19 -9.57
CA HIS A 103 -4.05 -8.47 -9.10
C HIS A 103 -3.68 -7.39 -8.08
N SER A 104 -2.88 -7.72 -7.07
CA SER A 104 -2.44 -6.76 -6.05
C SER A 104 -1.65 -5.59 -6.66
N ILE A 105 -0.77 -5.88 -7.64
CA ILE A 105 -0.03 -4.86 -8.39
C ILE A 105 -1.00 -3.95 -9.17
N PHE A 106 -1.96 -4.53 -9.89
CA PHE A 106 -2.89 -3.76 -10.72
C PHE A 106 -3.84 -2.91 -9.87
N ALA A 107 -4.35 -3.48 -8.78
CA ALA A 107 -5.38 -2.87 -7.96
C ALA A 107 -4.86 -1.79 -6.97
N HIS A 108 -3.56 -1.44 -6.96
CA HIS A 108 -3.06 -0.44 -6.01
C HIS A 108 -3.49 1.01 -6.34
N GLU A 109 -3.97 1.29 -7.56
CA GLU A 109 -4.51 2.60 -7.95
C GLU A 109 -5.81 2.94 -7.24
N ASP A 110 -6.04 4.23 -6.97
CA ASP A 110 -7.14 4.73 -6.15
C ASP A 110 -8.54 4.41 -6.71
N ASN A 111 -8.66 4.29 -8.03
CA ASN A 111 -9.92 4.08 -8.74
C ASN A 111 -10.23 2.60 -9.06
N ILE A 112 -9.40 1.67 -8.61
CA ILE A 112 -9.57 0.24 -8.87
C ILE A 112 -9.86 -0.47 -7.55
N GLU A 113 -10.97 -1.20 -7.45
CA GLU A 113 -11.29 -1.95 -6.24
C GLU A 113 -10.40 -3.18 -6.07
N CYS A 114 -9.92 -3.39 -4.85
CA CYS A 114 -9.24 -4.63 -4.49
C CYS A 114 -10.26 -5.75 -4.25
N LEU A 115 -10.00 -6.91 -4.82
CA LEU A 115 -10.86 -8.09 -4.71
C LEU A 115 -10.38 -9.09 -3.65
N SER A 116 -9.30 -8.75 -2.94
CA SER A 116 -8.73 -9.59 -1.89
C SER A 116 -8.19 -8.75 -0.74
N ILE A 117 -8.19 -9.33 0.47
CA ILE A 117 -7.60 -8.72 1.68
C ILE A 117 -6.11 -8.45 1.46
N GLU A 118 -5.42 -9.35 0.77
CA GLU A 118 -3.99 -9.24 0.44
C GLU A 118 -3.71 -7.99 -0.41
N ALA A 119 -4.49 -7.79 -1.47
CA ALA A 119 -4.38 -6.60 -2.31
C ALA A 119 -4.76 -5.34 -1.54
N GLY A 120 -5.79 -5.40 -0.69
CA GLY A 120 -6.19 -4.31 0.18
C GLY A 120 -5.08 -3.87 1.14
N ALA A 121 -4.42 -4.82 1.78
CA ALA A 121 -3.28 -4.54 2.67
C ALA A 121 -2.14 -3.85 1.91
N ALA A 122 -1.78 -4.34 0.71
CA ALA A 122 -0.76 -3.74 -0.13
C ALA A 122 -1.12 -2.30 -0.56
N LYS A 123 -2.38 -2.06 -0.95
CA LYS A 123 -2.87 -0.74 -1.36
C LYS A 123 -2.88 0.27 -0.23
N VAL A 124 -3.37 -0.11 0.95
CA VAL A 124 -3.38 0.77 2.12
C VAL A 124 -1.95 1.11 2.54
N ALA A 125 -1.05 0.14 2.52
CA ALA A 125 0.36 0.33 2.84
C ALA A 125 1.06 1.33 1.91
N ASP A 126 0.82 1.29 0.60
CA ASP A 126 1.33 2.30 -0.33
C ASP A 126 0.87 3.72 0.07
N GLY A 127 -0.40 3.87 0.49
CA GLY A 127 -0.92 5.14 1.01
C GLY A 127 -0.26 5.62 2.29
N THR A 128 0.31 4.75 3.12
CA THR A 128 0.98 5.13 4.38
C THR A 128 2.35 5.80 4.17
N ASP A 129 3.03 5.55 3.04
CA ASP A 129 4.31 6.20 2.72
C ASP A 129 4.11 7.62 2.18
N MET A 130 3.53 8.49 3.01
CA MET A 130 3.21 9.89 2.69
C MET A 130 3.97 10.90 3.54
N ALA A 131 4.95 10.47 4.36
CA ALA A 131 5.73 11.36 5.20
C ALA A 131 6.67 12.26 4.39
N ARG A 132 7.08 13.38 5.01
CA ARG A 132 7.92 14.44 4.40
C ARG A 132 9.19 13.95 3.70
N GLY A 133 9.69 12.79 4.05
CA GLY A 133 10.86 12.19 3.40
C GLY A 133 10.67 11.97 1.90
N ARG A 134 9.48 11.56 1.49
CA ARG A 134 9.11 11.23 0.10
C ARG A 134 9.02 12.46 -0.82
N THR A 135 8.70 13.63 -0.27
CA THR A 135 8.47 14.86 -1.04
C THR A 135 9.64 15.82 -1.07
N ARG A 136 10.74 15.54 -0.37
CA ARG A 136 11.91 16.44 -0.29
C ARG A 136 12.52 16.76 -1.66
N ILE A 137 12.60 15.79 -2.56
CA ILE A 137 13.21 15.98 -3.88
C ILE A 137 12.32 16.82 -4.80
N PRO A 138 11.03 16.53 -5.00
CA PRO A 138 10.12 17.38 -5.78
C PRO A 138 10.07 18.82 -5.26
N TYR A 139 9.99 19.03 -3.94
CA TYR A 139 9.97 20.36 -3.33
C TYR A 139 11.28 21.14 -3.62
N ARG A 140 12.45 20.51 -3.44
CA ARG A 140 13.74 21.14 -3.77
C ARG A 140 13.91 21.48 -5.25
N THR A 141 13.21 20.77 -6.14
CA THR A 141 13.22 21.02 -7.59
C THR A 141 12.18 22.05 -8.02
N GLY A 142 11.53 22.75 -7.06
CA GLY A 142 10.65 23.87 -7.29
C GLY A 142 9.17 23.52 -7.52
N LYS A 143 8.73 22.31 -7.16
CA LYS A 143 7.30 21.97 -7.13
C LYS A 143 6.72 22.46 -5.80
N VAL A 144 6.04 23.60 -5.84
CA VAL A 144 5.33 24.18 -4.69
C VAL A 144 3.84 24.18 -5.00
N ASP A 145 3.13 23.16 -4.55
CA ASP A 145 1.69 23.03 -4.62
C ASP A 145 1.13 22.50 -3.29
N ILE A 146 -0.18 22.45 -3.16
CA ILE A 146 -0.83 21.95 -1.92
C ILE A 146 -0.43 20.53 -1.61
N HIS A 147 -0.19 19.67 -2.60
CA HIS A 147 0.25 18.29 -2.39
C HIS A 147 1.64 18.23 -1.76
N SER A 148 2.60 19.04 -2.25
CA SER A 148 3.95 19.09 -1.70
C SER A 148 3.98 19.71 -0.31
N LEU A 149 3.20 20.77 -0.06
CA LEU A 149 3.13 21.44 1.25
C LEU A 149 2.46 20.54 2.30
N SER A 150 1.35 19.88 1.95
CA SER A 150 0.65 18.99 2.86
C SER A 150 1.46 17.73 3.20
N ALA A 151 2.17 17.17 2.22
CA ALA A 151 3.07 16.03 2.48
C ALA A 151 4.27 16.41 3.36
N LEU A 152 4.80 17.63 3.25
CA LEU A 152 5.84 18.14 4.15
C LEU A 152 5.35 18.28 5.59
N SER A 153 4.05 18.44 5.80
CA SER A 153 3.44 18.56 7.14
C SER A 153 3.34 17.22 7.87
N ILE A 154 3.34 16.09 7.17
CA ILE A 154 3.31 14.76 7.79
C ILE A 154 4.71 14.42 8.34
N THR A 155 4.78 14.21 9.65
CA THR A 155 6.02 13.88 10.34
C THR A 155 6.25 12.37 10.44
N ASN A 156 5.18 11.62 10.70
CA ASN A 156 5.25 10.16 10.87
C ASN A 156 3.90 9.51 10.54
N VAL A 157 3.93 8.24 10.14
CA VAL A 157 2.77 7.36 10.04
C VAL A 157 3.15 6.06 10.73
N GLU A 158 2.38 5.69 11.75
CA GLU A 158 2.55 4.45 12.51
C GLU A 158 1.38 3.52 12.23
N ILE A 159 1.68 2.24 12.12
CA ILE A 159 0.70 1.17 11.94
C ILE A 159 0.65 0.42 13.26
N GLU A 160 -0.53 0.29 13.85
CA GLU A 160 -0.67 -0.38 15.13
C GLU A 160 -2.02 -1.09 15.26
N LYS A 161 -2.15 -1.95 16.26
CA LYS A 161 -3.42 -2.58 16.59
C LYS A 161 -4.41 -1.52 17.09
N GLY A 162 -5.52 -1.39 16.38
CA GLY A 162 -6.56 -0.43 16.75
C GLY A 162 -7.44 -0.91 17.90
N LYS A 163 -8.16 0.05 18.50
CA LYS A 163 -9.14 -0.23 19.57
C LYS A 163 -10.53 -0.57 19.03
N ARG A 164 -10.87 -0.05 17.86
CA ARG A 164 -12.20 -0.21 17.23
C ARG A 164 -12.13 -1.12 16.01
N LYS A 165 -11.04 -1.02 15.25
CA LYS A 165 -10.79 -1.79 14.05
C LYS A 165 -9.44 -2.50 14.21
N PRO A 166 -9.21 -3.61 13.53
CA PRO A 166 -7.95 -4.37 13.64
C PRO A 166 -6.70 -3.52 13.38
N VAL A 167 -6.77 -2.61 12.40
CA VAL A 167 -5.65 -1.76 11.99
C VAL A 167 -5.95 -0.31 12.32
N GLN A 168 -5.04 0.35 13.03
CA GLN A 168 -5.04 1.78 13.26
C GLN A 168 -3.84 2.41 12.57
N LEU A 169 -4.09 3.44 11.76
CA LEU A 169 -3.08 4.29 11.15
C LEU A 169 -2.99 5.60 11.92
N LEU A 170 -1.91 5.78 12.66
CA LEU A 170 -1.67 6.98 13.45
C LEU A 170 -0.83 7.94 12.62
N VAL A 171 -1.44 9.02 12.15
CA VAL A 171 -0.81 10.02 11.29
C VAL A 171 -0.46 11.25 12.10
N SER A 172 0.84 11.46 12.35
CA SER A 172 1.36 12.62 13.07
C SER A 172 1.77 13.72 12.11
N MET A 173 1.40 14.96 12.43
CA MET A 173 1.71 16.14 11.64
C MET A 173 2.07 17.34 12.52
N ASP A 174 2.85 18.26 11.98
CA ASP A 174 3.21 19.53 12.63
C ASP A 174 2.37 20.71 12.14
N ASN A 175 1.54 20.50 11.12
CA ASN A 175 0.67 21.51 10.53
C ASN A 175 -0.62 20.85 10.02
N PRO A 176 -1.80 21.44 10.24
CA PRO A 176 -3.09 20.88 9.83
C PRO A 176 -3.25 20.72 8.29
N ALA A 177 -2.38 21.33 7.48
CA ALA A 177 -2.34 21.06 6.03
C ALA A 177 -2.12 19.57 5.71
N GLY A 178 -1.51 18.80 6.63
CA GLY A 178 -1.34 17.34 6.49
C GLY A 178 -2.66 16.57 6.34
N VAL A 179 -3.78 17.11 6.82
CA VAL A 179 -5.12 16.51 6.65
C VAL A 179 -5.45 16.32 5.16
N PHE A 180 -4.99 17.20 4.29
CA PHE A 180 -5.16 17.06 2.85
C PHE A 180 -4.52 15.78 2.29
N GLN A 181 -3.37 15.36 2.81
CA GLN A 181 -2.75 14.08 2.40
C GLN A 181 -3.58 12.88 2.86
N ILE A 182 -4.18 12.97 4.03
CA ILE A 182 -5.08 11.91 4.52
C ILE A 182 -6.28 11.77 3.57
N GLU A 183 -6.94 12.89 3.22
CA GLU A 183 -8.14 12.89 2.37
C GLU A 183 -7.85 12.50 0.92
N GLU A 184 -6.80 13.08 0.34
CA GLU A 184 -6.54 12.96 -1.10
C GLU A 184 -5.69 11.72 -1.47
N VAL A 185 -4.98 11.14 -0.51
CA VAL A 185 -4.12 9.97 -0.76
C VAL A 185 -4.61 8.77 0.03
N LEU A 186 -4.59 8.83 1.36
CA LEU A 186 -4.81 7.67 2.20
C LEU A 186 -6.27 7.19 2.19
N GLU A 187 -7.23 8.08 2.38
CA GLU A 187 -8.66 7.71 2.42
C GLU A 187 -9.17 7.20 1.08
N LYS A 188 -8.68 7.74 -0.04
CA LYS A 188 -9.04 7.23 -1.37
C LYS A 188 -8.58 5.78 -1.56
N LYS A 189 -7.36 5.46 -1.13
CA LYS A 189 -6.84 4.10 -1.17
C LYS A 189 -7.60 3.15 -0.24
N ILE A 190 -7.90 3.60 0.98
CA ILE A 190 -8.68 2.79 1.95
C ILE A 190 -10.08 2.51 1.40
N LYS A 191 -10.75 3.48 0.81
CA LYS A 191 -12.12 3.35 0.29
C LYS A 191 -12.25 2.27 -0.78
N THR A 192 -11.24 2.08 -1.63
CA THR A 192 -11.24 1.08 -2.71
C THR A 192 -10.40 -0.15 -2.37
N SER A 193 -9.94 -0.26 -1.11
CA SER A 193 -9.10 -1.38 -0.66
C SER A 193 -9.86 -2.67 -0.37
N GLY A 194 -11.19 -2.61 -0.25
CA GLY A 194 -12.02 -3.74 0.22
C GLY A 194 -11.89 -4.02 1.73
N ILE A 195 -10.95 -3.36 2.43
CA ILE A 195 -10.72 -3.51 3.88
C ILE A 195 -11.01 -2.22 4.66
N GLU A 196 -11.75 -1.26 4.11
CA GLU A 196 -12.10 0.01 4.74
C GLU A 196 -12.73 -0.19 6.14
N HIS A 197 -13.59 -1.19 6.28
CA HIS A 197 -14.23 -1.55 7.54
C HIS A 197 -13.28 -2.08 8.61
N LEU A 198 -12.05 -2.46 8.26
CA LEU A 198 -11.00 -2.99 9.13
C LEU A 198 -9.91 -1.98 9.49
N VAL A 199 -9.93 -0.78 8.88
CA VAL A 199 -8.88 0.24 9.06
C VAL A 199 -9.46 1.51 9.65
N GLU A 200 -8.85 2.04 10.72
CA GLU A 200 -9.15 3.37 11.24
C GLU A 200 -7.94 4.31 11.12
N ILE A 201 -8.21 5.60 10.91
CA ILE A 201 -7.18 6.66 10.87
C ILE A 201 -7.38 7.56 12.08
N ILE A 202 -6.28 7.86 12.77
CA ILE A 202 -6.20 8.89 13.80
C ILE A 202 -5.16 9.92 13.36
N ALA A 203 -5.57 11.18 13.24
CA ALA A 203 -4.66 12.27 12.92
C ALA A 203 -4.32 13.07 14.18
N LEU A 204 -3.02 13.27 14.39
CA LEU A 204 -2.47 14.05 15.50
C LEU A 204 -1.74 15.28 14.95
N GLU A 205 -2.10 16.46 15.42
CA GLU A 205 -1.31 17.68 15.25
C GLU A 205 -0.56 18.00 16.53
N ASN A 206 0.77 17.98 16.47
CA ASN A 206 1.62 18.22 17.64
C ASN A 206 1.21 17.37 18.89
N GLY A 207 0.83 16.11 18.63
CA GLY A 207 0.40 15.17 19.67
C GLY A 207 -1.07 15.29 20.11
N VAL A 208 -1.82 16.26 19.60
CA VAL A 208 -3.24 16.43 19.90
C VAL A 208 -4.08 15.84 18.77
N GLN A 209 -5.03 14.98 19.12
CA GLN A 209 -5.92 14.40 18.13
C GLN A 209 -6.85 15.47 17.53
N ILE A 210 -6.72 15.68 16.20
CA ILE A 210 -7.53 16.65 15.45
C ILE A 210 -8.60 15.97 14.58
N ARG A 211 -8.38 14.70 14.21
CA ARG A 211 -9.30 13.95 13.35
C ARG A 211 -9.30 12.46 13.69
N ARG A 212 -10.47 11.88 13.55
CA ARG A 212 -10.69 10.45 13.44
C ARG A 212 -11.65 10.23 12.27
N ASN A 213 -11.36 9.32 11.36
CA ASN A 213 -12.31 9.02 10.29
C ASN A 213 -13.63 8.54 10.89
N LYS A 214 -14.75 9.09 10.40
CA LYS A 214 -16.06 8.62 10.78
C LYS A 214 -16.19 7.20 10.26
N VAL A 215 -16.44 6.25 11.14
CA VAL A 215 -16.83 4.90 10.76
C VAL A 215 -18.19 5.04 10.07
N ALA A 216 -18.26 4.64 8.79
CA ALA A 216 -19.53 4.47 8.11
C ALA A 216 -20.24 3.24 8.70
#